data_bb772ab73a0dc5e74c90658e1540802a
#
_entry.id   bb772ab73a0dc5e74c90658e1540802a
#
_cell.length_a   1.000
_cell.length_b   1.000
_cell.length_c   1.000
_cell.angle_alpha   90.00
_cell.angle_beta   90.00
_cell.angle_gamma   90.00
#
_symmetry.space_group_name_H-M   'P 1'
#
loop_
_entity.id
_entity.type
_entity.pdbx_description
1 polymer ?
#
loop_
_entity_poly.entity_id
_entity_poly.type
_entity_poly.pdbx_seq_one_letter_code
_entity_poly.pdbx_strand_id
1 'polypeptide(L)'
;GADRVVTGHKCVAIEQDANGATATFVLADGREERVTGAAIVGADGIHSVVRKILHPDDGGPIYSGVNMWRGVTVWKPYLTGQSYVRAGWLSHGKMVIYPIRNDVDGKGSQLINWVAEVETPDHERQDWNKRGKLEDFIHYFEDWHFDFLDVPAMIRAAETILEYPMVDKDPLTRWSFGRLTLLGDAAHPM
;
A
#
# COMPACT_ATOMS: atom_id res chain seq x y z
N GLY A 1 20.36 2.99 12.96
CA GLY A 1 21.14 2.44 11.89
C GLY A 1 20.57 1.13 11.37
N ALA A 2 21.08 0.67 10.24
CA ALA A 2 20.67 -0.60 9.60
C ALA A 2 20.85 -1.83 10.49
N ASP A 3 21.75 -1.76 11.48
CA ASP A 3 22.01 -2.76 12.52
C ASP A 3 20.82 -3.02 13.46
N ARG A 4 19.79 -2.17 13.41
CA ARG A 4 18.55 -2.30 14.20
C ARG A 4 17.37 -2.85 13.40
N VAL A 5 17.57 -3.13 12.12
CA VAL A 5 16.55 -3.73 11.24
C VAL A 5 16.91 -5.20 11.05
N VAL A 6 16.02 -6.08 11.52
CA VAL A 6 16.19 -7.53 11.38
C VAL A 6 15.13 -8.03 10.41
N THR A 7 15.57 -8.67 9.32
CA THR A 7 14.71 -9.22 8.29
C THR A 7 14.58 -10.75 8.41
N GLY A 8 13.63 -11.34 7.67
CA GLY A 8 13.42 -12.79 7.67
C GLY A 8 12.75 -13.33 8.96
N HIS A 9 12.14 -12.44 9.75
CA HIS A 9 11.47 -12.78 11.01
C HIS A 9 9.98 -12.55 10.87
N LYS A 10 9.19 -13.58 10.69
CA LYS A 10 7.72 -13.53 10.62
C LYS A 10 7.14 -13.59 12.02
N CYS A 11 6.54 -12.52 12.51
CA CYS A 11 5.82 -12.52 13.79
C CYS A 11 4.61 -13.46 13.71
N VAL A 12 4.49 -14.36 14.69
CA VAL A 12 3.39 -15.34 14.75
C VAL A 12 2.62 -15.27 16.06
N ALA A 13 3.22 -14.76 17.15
CA ALA A 13 2.56 -14.60 18.43
C ALA A 13 3.15 -13.41 19.20
N ILE A 14 2.35 -12.85 20.10
CA ILE A 14 2.77 -11.85 21.07
C ILE A 14 2.14 -12.17 22.43
N GLU A 15 2.86 -11.84 23.48
CA GLU A 15 2.38 -11.94 24.86
C GLU A 15 2.94 -10.80 25.70
N GLN A 16 2.33 -10.52 26.82
CA GLN A 16 2.83 -9.52 27.78
C GLN A 16 2.54 -9.92 29.20
N ASP A 17 3.38 -9.42 30.12
CA ASP A 17 3.19 -9.55 31.55
C ASP A 17 3.56 -8.25 32.30
N ALA A 18 3.71 -8.30 33.59
CA ALA A 18 4.11 -7.14 34.41
C ALA A 18 5.53 -6.62 34.08
N ASN A 19 6.40 -7.47 33.54
CA ASN A 19 7.82 -7.19 33.33
C ASN A 19 8.12 -6.73 31.89
N GLY A 20 7.34 -7.18 30.90
CA GLY A 20 7.61 -6.86 29.48
C GLY A 20 6.59 -7.39 28.51
N ALA A 21 6.94 -7.29 27.25
CA ALA A 21 6.19 -7.87 26.13
C ALA A 21 7.14 -8.71 25.28
N THR A 22 6.68 -9.87 24.83
CA THR A 22 7.47 -10.81 24.03
C THR A 22 6.80 -11.09 22.72
N ALA A 23 7.53 -10.96 21.61
CA ALA A 23 7.12 -11.40 20.30
C ALA A 23 7.81 -12.73 19.94
N THR A 24 7.07 -13.65 19.35
CA THR A 24 7.59 -14.90 18.79
C THR A 24 7.61 -14.79 17.28
N PHE A 25 8.76 -15.08 16.70
CA PHE A 25 8.98 -15.04 15.25
C PHE A 25 9.32 -16.43 14.74
N VAL A 26 8.91 -16.72 13.50
CA VAL A 26 9.35 -17.89 12.73
C VAL A 26 10.31 -17.40 11.65
N LEU A 27 11.48 -18.01 11.59
CA LEU A 27 12.53 -17.74 10.64
C LEU A 27 12.33 -18.55 9.36
N ALA A 28 13.07 -18.22 8.30
CA ALA A 28 12.97 -18.91 7.01
C ALA A 28 13.30 -20.42 7.07
N ASP A 29 14.11 -20.84 8.04
CA ASP A 29 14.46 -22.25 8.29
C ASP A 29 13.47 -22.98 9.24
N GLY A 30 12.37 -22.30 9.64
CA GLY A 30 11.34 -22.84 10.51
C GLY A 30 11.66 -22.80 12.02
N ARG A 31 12.83 -22.30 12.42
CA ARG A 31 13.13 -22.07 13.85
C ARG A 31 12.29 -20.93 14.42
N GLU A 32 11.98 -21.04 15.69
CA GLU A 32 11.35 -19.96 16.45
C GLU A 32 12.39 -19.13 17.20
N GLU A 33 12.19 -17.84 17.18
CA GLU A 33 12.95 -16.88 17.99
C GLU A 33 11.99 -16.02 18.81
N ARG A 34 12.34 -15.79 20.08
CA ARG A 34 11.56 -14.96 21.01
C ARG A 34 12.36 -13.73 21.38
N VAL A 35 11.74 -12.56 21.22
CA VAL A 35 12.35 -11.27 21.55
C VAL A 35 11.50 -10.57 22.59
N THR A 36 12.09 -10.21 23.71
CA THR A 36 11.41 -9.52 24.81
C THR A 36 11.89 -8.08 24.91
N GLY A 37 10.93 -7.17 25.07
CA GLY A 37 11.18 -5.74 25.23
C GLY A 37 10.23 -5.10 26.25
N ALA A 38 10.39 -3.82 26.49
CA ALA A 38 9.52 -3.05 27.39
C ALA A 38 8.10 -2.90 26.83
N ALA A 39 7.96 -2.85 25.51
CA ALA A 39 6.68 -2.76 24.78
C ALA A 39 6.84 -3.30 23.36
N ILE A 40 5.73 -3.62 22.71
CA ILE A 40 5.67 -3.99 21.28
C ILE A 40 4.76 -2.98 20.55
N VAL A 41 5.24 -2.50 19.40
CA VAL A 41 4.47 -1.70 18.46
C VAL A 41 4.20 -2.56 17.22
N GLY A 42 2.94 -2.93 17.01
CA GLY A 42 2.48 -3.65 15.82
C GLY A 42 2.30 -2.67 14.66
N ALA A 43 3.22 -2.65 13.73
CA ALA A 43 3.17 -1.86 12.49
C ALA A 43 3.23 -2.79 11.27
N ASP A 44 2.54 -3.93 11.34
CA ASP A 44 2.61 -5.07 10.45
C ASP A 44 1.51 -5.08 9.38
N GLY A 45 0.97 -3.88 9.08
CA GLY A 45 0.10 -3.63 7.93
C GLY A 45 -1.34 -4.10 8.10
N ILE A 46 -2.10 -4.06 7.01
CA ILE A 46 -3.54 -4.37 6.99
C ILE A 46 -3.86 -5.82 7.42
N HIS A 47 -2.91 -6.74 7.22
CA HIS A 47 -3.01 -8.15 7.65
C HIS A 47 -2.36 -8.41 9.01
N SER A 48 -2.26 -7.40 9.84
CA SER A 48 -1.59 -7.40 11.14
C SER A 48 -1.94 -8.62 12.01
N VAL A 49 -0.89 -9.34 12.40
CA VAL A 49 -0.99 -10.40 13.41
C VAL A 49 -1.26 -9.81 14.78
N VAL A 50 -0.62 -8.67 15.09
CA VAL A 50 -0.79 -7.97 16.37
C VAL A 50 -2.23 -7.49 16.52
N ARG A 51 -2.82 -6.87 15.49
CA ARG A 51 -4.24 -6.48 15.47
C ARG A 51 -5.16 -7.66 15.72
N LYS A 52 -4.93 -8.78 15.03
CA LYS A 52 -5.77 -9.98 15.18
C LYS A 52 -5.72 -10.56 16.60
N ILE A 53 -4.57 -10.47 17.27
CA ILE A 53 -4.44 -10.93 18.67
C ILE A 53 -5.15 -9.98 19.63
N LEU A 54 -5.04 -8.66 19.42
CA LEU A 54 -5.66 -7.65 20.28
C LEU A 54 -7.17 -7.50 20.04
N HIS A 55 -7.62 -7.81 18.84
CA HIS A 55 -9.02 -7.72 18.40
C HIS A 55 -9.41 -9.01 17.64
N PRO A 56 -9.61 -10.13 18.33
CA PRO A 56 -9.89 -11.42 17.69
C PRO A 56 -11.19 -11.42 16.87
N ASP A 57 -12.15 -10.58 17.23
CA ASP A 57 -13.43 -10.43 16.56
C ASP A 57 -13.42 -9.39 15.44
N ASP A 58 -12.24 -8.74 15.18
CA ASP A 58 -12.08 -7.78 14.10
C ASP A 58 -12.19 -8.49 12.74
N GLY A 59 -13.10 -8.02 11.90
CA GLY A 59 -13.33 -8.57 10.57
C GLY A 59 -12.11 -8.46 9.65
N GLY A 60 -12.20 -9.12 8.49
CA GLY A 60 -11.24 -8.94 7.40
C GLY A 60 -11.30 -7.53 6.81
N PRO A 61 -10.39 -7.19 5.88
CA PRO A 61 -10.50 -5.99 5.08
C PRO A 61 -11.81 -5.96 4.30
N ILE A 62 -12.42 -4.79 4.22
CA ILE A 62 -13.70 -4.53 3.54
C ILE A 62 -13.38 -3.83 2.23
N TYR A 63 -13.88 -4.35 1.11
CA TYR A 63 -13.72 -3.72 -0.19
C TYR A 63 -14.55 -2.44 -0.26
N SER A 64 -13.92 -1.34 -0.68
CA SER A 64 -14.54 -0.02 -0.73
C SER A 64 -15.39 0.24 -1.99
N GLY A 65 -15.48 -0.73 -2.91
CA GLY A 65 -16.13 -0.55 -4.22
C GLY A 65 -15.23 0.12 -5.26
N VAL A 66 -13.95 0.30 -4.97
CA VAL A 66 -12.99 0.95 -5.87
C VAL A 66 -11.82 0.02 -6.16
N ASN A 67 -11.49 -0.17 -7.42
CA ASN A 67 -10.25 -0.81 -7.82
C ASN A 67 -9.21 0.22 -8.27
N MET A 68 -7.95 -0.05 -8.03
CA MET A 68 -6.86 0.79 -8.47
C MET A 68 -5.82 0.02 -9.27
N TRP A 69 -5.35 0.67 -10.32
CA TRP A 69 -4.21 0.22 -11.11
C TRP A 69 -3.05 1.16 -10.87
N ARG A 70 -1.90 0.60 -10.67
CA ARG A 70 -0.70 1.36 -10.35
C ARG A 70 0.44 0.98 -11.26
N GLY A 71 1.14 1.98 -11.75
CA GLY A 71 2.36 1.79 -12.52
C GLY A 71 3.41 2.84 -12.21
N VAL A 72 4.59 2.56 -12.75
CA VAL A 72 5.72 3.48 -12.74
C VAL A 72 6.22 3.61 -14.16
N THR A 73 6.36 4.84 -14.64
CA THR A 73 6.74 5.14 -16.02
C THR A 73 7.94 6.08 -16.05
N VAL A 74 8.91 5.80 -16.90
CA VAL A 74 9.95 6.79 -17.24
C VAL A 74 9.34 7.80 -18.21
N TRP A 75 9.27 9.06 -17.79
CA TRP A 75 8.59 10.11 -18.53
C TRP A 75 9.33 11.45 -18.44
N LYS A 76 9.03 12.36 -19.35
CA LYS A 76 9.52 13.74 -19.29
C LYS A 76 8.93 14.44 -18.07
N PRO A 77 9.65 15.38 -17.44
CA PRO A 77 9.09 16.23 -16.40
C PRO A 77 7.85 16.99 -16.90
N TYR A 78 6.85 17.11 -16.04
CA TYR A 78 5.65 17.88 -16.31
C TYR A 78 5.47 18.99 -15.26
N LEU A 79 4.78 20.07 -15.63
CA LEU A 79 4.63 21.27 -14.79
C LEU A 79 6.00 21.75 -14.25
N THR A 80 6.16 21.77 -12.94
CA THR A 80 7.41 22.19 -12.29
C THR A 80 8.47 21.08 -12.19
N GLY A 81 8.17 19.85 -12.63
CA GLY A 81 9.00 18.67 -12.39
C GLY A 81 8.99 18.14 -10.95
N GLN A 82 8.22 18.77 -10.06
CA GLN A 82 8.06 18.37 -8.65
C GLN A 82 6.58 18.35 -8.24
N SER A 83 5.68 18.37 -9.22
CA SER A 83 4.25 18.51 -8.96
C SER A 83 3.61 17.17 -8.62
N TYR A 84 2.82 17.16 -7.55
CA TYR A 84 1.82 16.14 -7.28
C TYR A 84 0.51 16.56 -7.94
N VAL A 85 -0.01 15.71 -8.81
CA VAL A 85 -1.27 15.95 -9.52
C VAL A 85 -2.32 14.96 -9.02
N ARG A 86 -3.48 15.46 -8.68
CA ARG A 86 -4.69 14.69 -8.44
C ARG A 86 -5.77 15.22 -9.37
N ALA A 87 -6.29 14.37 -10.23
CA ALA A 87 -7.28 14.74 -11.26
C ALA A 87 -8.43 13.74 -11.30
N GLY A 88 -9.61 14.21 -11.69
CA GLY A 88 -10.81 13.40 -11.84
C GLY A 88 -11.52 13.06 -10.54
N TRP A 89 -12.50 12.16 -10.68
CA TRP A 89 -13.37 11.70 -9.60
C TRP A 89 -13.65 10.20 -9.77
N LEU A 90 -13.86 9.46 -8.71
CA LEU A 90 -13.97 7.98 -8.74
C LEU A 90 -15.00 7.45 -9.73
N SER A 91 -16.15 8.12 -9.87
CA SER A 91 -17.24 7.72 -10.79
C SER A 91 -16.88 7.81 -12.28
N HIS A 92 -15.82 8.55 -12.65
CA HIS A 92 -15.41 8.76 -14.04
C HIS A 92 -13.91 8.48 -14.24
N GLY A 93 -13.28 7.90 -13.25
CA GLY A 93 -11.83 7.74 -13.17
C GLY A 93 -11.16 8.87 -12.38
N LYS A 94 -10.21 8.49 -11.55
CA LYS A 94 -9.38 9.40 -10.76
C LYS A 94 -7.92 8.99 -10.94
N MET A 95 -7.05 9.98 -11.07
CA MET A 95 -5.60 9.76 -11.18
C MET A 95 -4.86 10.51 -10.08
N VAL A 96 -3.83 9.85 -9.57
CA VAL A 96 -2.80 10.45 -8.72
C VAL A 96 -1.47 10.23 -9.41
N ILE A 97 -0.71 11.31 -9.66
CA ILE A 97 0.51 11.28 -10.48
C ILE A 97 1.58 12.15 -9.80
N TYR A 98 2.77 11.60 -9.59
CA TYR A 98 3.89 12.35 -9.01
C TYR A 98 5.24 11.73 -9.34
N PRO A 99 6.32 12.54 -9.45
CA PRO A 99 7.67 12.04 -9.65
C PRO A 99 8.22 11.42 -8.37
N ILE A 100 8.88 10.27 -8.49
CA ILE A 100 9.54 9.58 -7.38
C ILE A 100 11.07 9.55 -7.51
N ARG A 101 11.60 9.79 -8.70
CA ARG A 101 13.02 9.88 -8.94
C ARG A 101 13.31 10.79 -10.14
N ASN A 102 14.28 11.65 -10.01
CA ASN A 102 14.73 12.55 -11.09
C ASN A 102 15.90 11.96 -11.85
N ASP A 103 16.05 12.39 -13.09
CA ASP A 103 17.20 12.11 -13.95
C ASP A 103 17.62 10.62 -13.99
N VAL A 104 16.63 9.77 -14.31
CA VAL A 104 16.83 8.30 -14.30
C VAL A 104 17.65 7.79 -15.48
N ASP A 105 17.84 8.62 -16.52
CA ASP A 105 18.52 8.28 -17.77
C ASP A 105 19.71 9.20 -18.12
N GLY A 106 20.06 10.15 -17.23
CA GLY A 106 21.08 11.16 -17.49
C GLY A 106 20.70 12.20 -18.55
N LYS A 107 19.40 12.25 -18.93
CA LYS A 107 18.83 13.17 -19.92
C LYS A 107 17.68 14.01 -19.36
N GLY A 108 17.45 13.91 -18.05
CA GLY A 108 16.43 14.65 -17.33
C GLY A 108 15.08 13.96 -17.25
N SER A 109 14.91 12.72 -17.73
CA SER A 109 13.69 11.96 -17.53
C SER A 109 13.46 11.60 -16.07
N GLN A 110 12.20 11.55 -15.68
CA GLN A 110 11.79 11.22 -14.32
C GLN A 110 11.11 9.85 -14.26
N LEU A 111 11.23 9.18 -13.14
CA LEU A 111 10.39 8.05 -12.81
C LEU A 111 9.11 8.58 -12.17
N ILE A 112 8.00 8.41 -12.87
CA ILE A 112 6.69 8.90 -12.47
C ILE A 112 5.87 7.74 -11.90
N ASN A 113 5.43 7.86 -10.66
CA ASN A 113 4.41 6.98 -10.10
C ASN A 113 3.03 7.50 -10.48
N TRP A 114 2.16 6.62 -10.90
CA TRP A 114 0.77 6.93 -11.13
C TRP A 114 -0.15 5.85 -10.54
N VAL A 115 -1.32 6.28 -10.09
CA VAL A 115 -2.40 5.43 -9.61
C VAL A 115 -3.68 5.86 -10.31
N ALA A 116 -4.32 4.92 -11.00
CA ALA A 116 -5.63 5.07 -11.62
C ALA A 116 -6.66 4.37 -10.72
N GLU A 117 -7.69 5.09 -10.31
CA GLU A 117 -8.73 4.61 -9.41
C GLU A 117 -10.09 4.72 -10.11
N VAL A 118 -10.88 3.64 -10.07
CA VAL A 118 -12.21 3.58 -10.70
C VAL A 118 -13.18 2.83 -9.79
N GLU A 119 -14.42 3.29 -9.71
CA GLU A 119 -15.50 2.55 -9.05
C GLU A 119 -15.79 1.25 -9.81
N THR A 120 -15.66 0.13 -9.11
CA THR A 120 -15.91 -1.23 -9.62
C THR A 120 -16.63 -2.05 -8.54
N PRO A 121 -17.94 -1.80 -8.32
CA PRO A 121 -18.67 -2.35 -7.16
C PRO A 121 -18.70 -3.88 -7.11
N ASP A 122 -18.57 -4.55 -8.25
CA ASP A 122 -18.69 -6.02 -8.37
C ASP A 122 -17.34 -6.75 -8.36
N HIS A 123 -16.28 -6.13 -7.86
CA HIS A 123 -14.95 -6.75 -7.84
C HIS A 123 -14.87 -7.92 -6.85
N GLU A 124 -14.75 -9.16 -7.36
CA GLU A 124 -14.87 -10.38 -6.55
C GLU A 124 -13.63 -10.87 -5.81
N ARG A 125 -12.43 -10.34 -6.05
CA ARG A 125 -11.19 -10.90 -5.46
C ARG A 125 -10.18 -9.86 -5.02
N GLN A 126 -9.71 -10.04 -3.80
CA GLN A 126 -8.57 -9.34 -3.19
C GLN A 126 -7.27 -10.09 -3.49
N ASP A 127 -6.67 -9.87 -4.65
CA ASP A 127 -5.32 -10.37 -4.95
C ASP A 127 -4.35 -9.18 -5.05
N TRP A 128 -3.56 -9.00 -4.02
CA TRP A 128 -2.60 -7.90 -3.88
C TRP A 128 -1.40 -7.97 -4.83
N ASN A 129 -1.22 -9.05 -5.54
CA ASN A 129 -0.11 -9.27 -6.46
C ASN A 129 -0.57 -9.50 -7.91
N LYS A 130 -1.82 -9.21 -8.20
CA LYS A 130 -2.36 -9.38 -9.53
C LYS A 130 -1.72 -8.38 -10.50
N ARG A 131 -1.23 -8.88 -11.64
CA ARG A 131 -0.89 -8.02 -12.76
C ARG A 131 -2.17 -7.44 -13.33
N GLY A 132 -2.27 -6.12 -13.34
CA GLY A 132 -3.34 -5.40 -13.99
C GLY A 132 -3.21 -5.51 -15.50
N LYS A 133 -4.34 -5.58 -16.18
CA LYS A 133 -4.41 -5.52 -17.62
C LYS A 133 -4.80 -4.12 -18.04
N LEU A 134 -4.09 -3.59 -19.03
CA LEU A 134 -4.32 -2.24 -19.54
C LEU A 134 -5.75 -2.06 -20.03
N GLU A 135 -6.28 -3.05 -20.73
CA GLU A 135 -7.62 -3.06 -21.30
C GLU A 135 -8.74 -2.94 -20.27
N ASP A 136 -8.49 -3.35 -19.03
CA ASP A 136 -9.53 -3.33 -17.99
C ASP A 136 -9.90 -1.90 -17.54
N PHE A 137 -9.00 -0.92 -17.71
CA PHE A 137 -9.23 0.42 -17.16
C PHE A 137 -8.83 1.59 -18.07
N ILE A 138 -8.04 1.39 -19.13
CA ILE A 138 -7.51 2.50 -19.94
C ILE A 138 -8.63 3.34 -20.57
N HIS A 139 -9.76 2.73 -20.89
CA HIS A 139 -10.89 3.40 -21.53
C HIS A 139 -11.50 4.54 -20.69
N TYR A 140 -11.32 4.53 -19.37
CA TYR A 140 -11.71 5.65 -18.50
C TYR A 140 -10.81 6.88 -18.66
N PHE A 141 -9.62 6.72 -19.23
CA PHE A 141 -8.57 7.74 -19.31
C PHE A 141 -8.17 8.08 -20.75
N GLU A 142 -8.81 7.52 -21.76
CA GLU A 142 -8.45 7.72 -23.18
C GLU A 142 -8.45 9.18 -23.60
N ASP A 143 -9.39 9.98 -23.10
CA ASP A 143 -9.55 11.40 -23.46
C ASP A 143 -8.79 12.35 -22.52
N TRP A 144 -7.94 11.83 -21.63
CA TRP A 144 -7.22 12.63 -20.64
C TRP A 144 -5.92 13.21 -21.21
N HIS A 145 -6.06 14.14 -22.13
CA HIS A 145 -4.96 14.87 -22.72
C HIS A 145 -4.92 16.28 -22.16
N PHE A 146 -3.94 16.55 -21.30
CA PHE A 146 -3.68 17.88 -20.74
C PHE A 146 -2.51 18.52 -21.49
N ASP A 147 -2.44 19.85 -21.56
CA ASP A 147 -1.32 20.58 -22.20
C ASP A 147 0.05 20.15 -21.65
N PHE A 148 0.09 19.76 -20.38
CA PHE A 148 1.31 19.35 -19.68
C PHE A 148 1.54 17.84 -19.62
N LEU A 149 0.53 17.01 -19.89
CA LEU A 149 0.62 15.55 -19.71
C LEU A 149 -0.41 14.81 -20.58
N ASP A 150 0.08 13.88 -21.38
CA ASP A 150 -0.72 12.85 -22.05
C ASP A 150 -0.83 11.63 -21.13
N VAL A 151 -1.95 11.51 -20.43
CA VAL A 151 -2.19 10.47 -19.44
C VAL A 151 -2.22 9.08 -20.07
N PRO A 152 -3.01 8.81 -21.14
CA PRO A 152 -3.06 7.49 -21.75
C PRO A 152 -1.70 7.05 -22.32
N ALA A 153 -0.93 7.97 -22.91
CA ALA A 153 0.41 7.65 -23.40
C ALA A 153 1.37 7.29 -22.25
N MET A 154 1.32 8.02 -21.14
CA MET A 154 2.10 7.72 -19.94
C MET A 154 1.75 6.36 -19.34
N ILE A 155 0.45 6.03 -19.24
CA ILE A 155 -0.01 4.73 -18.73
C ILE A 155 0.50 3.59 -19.61
N ARG A 156 0.37 3.72 -20.94
CA ARG A 156 0.81 2.71 -21.91
C ARG A 156 2.33 2.49 -21.93
N ALA A 157 3.10 3.47 -21.53
CA ALA A 157 4.56 3.37 -21.45
C ALA A 157 5.05 2.64 -20.17
N ALA A 158 4.17 2.26 -19.25
CA ALA A 158 4.55 1.50 -18.08
C ALA A 158 4.90 0.05 -18.44
N GLU A 159 6.04 -0.44 -17.96
CA GLU A 159 6.47 -1.84 -18.17
C GLU A 159 5.62 -2.84 -17.37
N THR A 160 5.13 -2.41 -16.24
CA THR A 160 4.33 -3.25 -15.33
C THR A 160 3.21 -2.43 -14.74
N ILE A 161 2.02 -2.99 -14.78
CA ILE A 161 0.84 -2.47 -14.11
C ILE A 161 0.43 -3.47 -13.04
N LEU A 162 0.21 -2.99 -11.83
CA LEU A 162 -0.31 -3.78 -10.72
C LEU A 162 -1.76 -3.36 -10.46
N GLU A 163 -2.58 -4.31 -10.10
CA GLU A 163 -3.99 -4.10 -9.76
C GLU A 163 -4.21 -4.38 -8.28
N TYR A 164 -4.90 -3.47 -7.60
CA TYR A 164 -5.21 -3.59 -6.18
C TYR A 164 -6.65 -3.20 -5.90
N PRO A 165 -7.40 -4.03 -5.17
CA PRO A 165 -8.66 -3.57 -4.60
C PRO A 165 -8.37 -2.52 -3.51
N MET A 166 -9.10 -1.42 -3.51
CA MET A 166 -9.10 -0.52 -2.35
C MET A 166 -9.89 -1.18 -1.23
N VAL A 167 -9.23 -1.37 -0.12
CA VAL A 167 -9.84 -1.97 1.06
C VAL A 167 -9.52 -1.12 2.28
N ASP A 168 -10.44 -1.09 3.20
CA ASP A 168 -10.29 -0.49 4.52
C ASP A 168 -10.69 -1.50 5.62
N LYS A 169 -10.70 -1.05 6.83
CA LYS A 169 -11.24 -1.77 8.00
C LYS A 169 -11.95 -0.79 8.91
N ASP A 170 -12.94 -1.27 9.59
CA ASP A 170 -13.63 -0.47 10.58
C ASP A 170 -12.66 0.12 11.61
N PRO A 171 -12.89 1.39 12.02
CA PRO A 171 -12.07 2.05 13.02
C PRO A 171 -12.09 1.31 14.35
N LEU A 172 -10.91 1.07 14.91
CA LEU A 172 -10.79 0.53 16.24
C LEU A 172 -11.04 1.58 17.31
N THR A 173 -11.78 1.22 18.34
CA THR A 173 -12.02 2.09 19.51
C THR A 173 -10.80 2.20 20.43
N ARG A 174 -9.86 1.25 20.31
CA ARG A 174 -8.67 1.19 21.15
C ARG A 174 -7.50 0.57 20.42
N TRP A 175 -6.33 1.20 20.48
CA TRP A 175 -5.11 0.72 19.83
C TRP A 175 -4.08 0.15 20.80
N SER A 176 -4.16 0.51 22.08
CA SER A 176 -3.14 0.16 23.08
C SER A 176 -3.71 -0.68 24.21
N PHE A 177 -3.02 -1.77 24.54
CA PHE A 177 -3.38 -2.73 25.57
C PHE A 177 -2.14 -3.04 26.41
N GLY A 178 -2.00 -2.35 27.55
CA GLY A 178 -0.81 -2.50 28.39
C GLY A 178 0.47 -2.10 27.66
N ARG A 179 1.32 -3.07 27.36
CA ARG A 179 2.61 -2.89 26.67
C ARG A 179 2.55 -3.11 25.16
N LEU A 180 1.37 -3.32 24.61
CA LEU A 180 1.15 -3.58 23.19
C LEU A 180 0.38 -2.40 22.59
N THR A 181 0.81 -1.93 21.41
CA THR A 181 0.07 -0.90 20.66
C THR A 181 0.14 -1.14 19.16
N LEU A 182 -0.83 -0.62 18.42
CA LEU A 182 -0.88 -0.66 16.95
C LEU A 182 -0.45 0.69 16.36
N LEU A 183 0.11 0.66 15.15
CA LEU A 183 0.55 1.83 14.40
C LEU A 183 0.33 1.63 12.89
N GLY A 184 0.06 2.73 12.17
CA GLY A 184 -0.14 2.71 10.71
C GLY A 184 -1.30 1.83 10.29
N ASP A 185 -1.19 1.12 9.16
CA ASP A 185 -2.27 0.29 8.61
C ASP A 185 -2.69 -0.87 9.52
N ALA A 186 -1.86 -1.26 10.49
CA ALA A 186 -2.27 -2.20 11.53
C ALA A 186 -3.35 -1.60 12.45
N ALA A 187 -3.31 -0.29 12.68
CA ALA A 187 -4.27 0.43 13.51
C ALA A 187 -5.47 0.95 12.70
N HIS A 188 -5.22 1.57 11.56
CA HIS A 188 -6.22 2.32 10.77
C HIS A 188 -5.92 2.28 9.26
N PRO A 189 -6.03 1.13 8.61
CA PRO A 189 -5.85 1.07 7.15
C PRO A 189 -6.91 1.91 6.44
N MET A 190 -6.48 2.60 5.39
CA MET A 190 -7.33 3.48 4.58
C MET A 190 -7.07 3.21 3.09
#